data_12c6b8de21052042802df50b43447cba
#
_entry.id   12c6b8de21052042802df50b43447cba
#
_cell.length_a   1.000
_cell.length_b   1.000
_cell.length_c   1.000
_cell.angle_alpha   90.00
_cell.angle_beta   90.00
_cell.angle_gamma   90.00
#
_symmetry.space_group_name_H-M   'P 1'
#
loop_
_entity.id
_entity.type
_entity.pdbx_description
1 polymer ?
#
loop_
_entity_poly.entity_id
_entity_poly.type
_entity_poly.pdbx_seq_one_letter_code
_entity_poly.pdbx_strand_id
1 'polypeptide(L)' 'MQTILDFTKEIVDEIYNHDEHWDYTIVIEPNAVRLIEKDLYIPFAIMLSKNGFLVANFHETGITEKTFKTIKDAVDFIFD' A
#
# COMPACT_ATOMS: atom_id res chain seq x y z
N MET A 1 -1.39 -3.10 -21.22
CA MET A 1 -1.11 -2.03 -20.22
C MET A 1 -1.16 -2.63 -18.83
N GLN A 2 -0.13 -2.38 -18.02
CA GLN A 2 -0.10 -2.86 -16.65
C GLN A 2 -0.94 -1.97 -15.73
N THR A 3 -1.61 -2.60 -14.78
CA THR A 3 -2.36 -1.90 -13.73
C THR A 3 -1.91 -2.45 -12.38
N ILE A 4 -2.36 -1.81 -11.30
CA ILE A 4 -2.03 -2.30 -9.95
C ILE A 4 -2.55 -3.72 -9.72
N LEU A 5 -3.62 -4.11 -10.42
CA LEU A 5 -4.18 -5.45 -10.30
C LEU A 5 -3.19 -6.54 -10.72
N ASP A 6 -2.28 -6.23 -11.65
CA ASP A 6 -1.26 -7.18 -12.10
C ASP A 6 -0.25 -7.51 -10.99
N PHE A 7 -0.15 -6.64 -9.99
CA PHE A 7 0.80 -6.77 -8.89
C PHE A 7 0.14 -7.13 -7.56
N THR A 8 -1.19 -7.31 -7.55
CA THR A 8 -1.93 -7.54 -6.30
C THR A 8 -1.39 -8.71 -5.49
N LYS A 9 -1.12 -9.83 -6.15
CA LYS A 9 -0.61 -11.02 -5.44
C LYS A 9 0.72 -10.74 -4.76
N GLU A 10 1.66 -10.11 -5.46
CA GLU A 10 2.97 -9.77 -4.89
C GLU A 10 2.83 -8.81 -3.72
N ILE A 11 1.95 -7.81 -3.85
CA ILE A 11 1.72 -6.83 -2.80
C ILE A 11 1.14 -7.50 -1.55
N VAL A 12 0.14 -8.34 -1.73
CA VAL A 12 -0.50 -9.05 -0.61
C VAL A 12 0.48 -10.01 0.05
N ASP A 13 1.28 -10.74 -0.74
CA ASP A 13 2.29 -11.64 -0.21
C ASP A 13 3.33 -10.87 0.63
N GLU A 14 3.77 -9.70 0.17
CA GLU A 14 4.70 -8.87 0.93
C GLU A 14 4.09 -8.34 2.22
N ILE A 15 2.82 -7.95 2.18
CA ILE A 15 2.11 -7.49 3.37
C ILE A 15 2.07 -8.62 4.42
N TYR A 16 1.77 -9.84 4.00
CA TYR A 16 1.68 -10.98 4.91
C TYR A 16 3.03 -11.42 5.48
N ASN A 17 4.13 -10.96 4.91
CA ASN A 17 5.46 -11.20 5.49
C ASN A 17 5.70 -10.37 6.74
N HIS A 18 4.90 -9.36 6.99
CA HIS A 18 4.99 -8.53 8.19
C HIS A 18 3.99 -9.02 9.24
N ASP A 19 4.42 -9.17 10.48
CA ASP A 19 3.56 -9.61 11.57
C ASP A 19 2.43 -8.61 11.83
N GLU A 20 2.69 -7.33 11.58
CA GLU A 20 1.74 -6.25 11.81
C GLU A 20 0.58 -6.26 10.82
N HIS A 21 0.57 -7.13 9.82
CA HIS A 21 -0.53 -7.17 8.85
C HIS A 21 -1.90 -7.42 9.49
N TRP A 22 -1.94 -8.03 10.68
CA TRP A 22 -3.17 -8.26 11.42
C TRP A 22 -3.86 -6.96 11.83
N ASP A 23 -3.12 -5.86 11.93
CA ASP A 23 -3.65 -4.56 12.32
C ASP A 23 -4.33 -3.84 11.16
N TYR A 24 -4.24 -4.39 9.95
CA TYR A 24 -4.77 -3.75 8.76
C TYR A 24 -5.84 -4.57 8.09
N THR A 25 -6.81 -3.88 7.51
CA THR A 25 -7.75 -4.46 6.55
C THR A 25 -7.24 -4.15 5.16
N ILE A 26 -7.12 -5.17 4.33
CA ILE A 26 -6.65 -5.01 2.95
C ILE A 26 -7.86 -4.94 2.03
N VAL A 27 -7.95 -3.85 1.26
CA VAL A 27 -9.02 -3.65 0.28
C VAL A 27 -8.39 -3.54 -1.10
N ILE A 28 -8.82 -4.42 -2.01
CA ILE A 28 -8.29 -4.47 -3.37
C ILE A 28 -9.25 -3.72 -4.28
N GLU A 29 -8.75 -2.67 -4.92
CA GLU A 29 -9.51 -1.84 -5.85
C GLU A 29 -8.82 -1.85 -7.22
N PRO A 30 -9.54 -1.47 -8.30
CA PRO A 30 -8.94 -1.45 -9.64
C PRO A 30 -7.70 -0.56 -9.75
N ASN A 31 -7.62 0.51 -8.96
CA ASN A 31 -6.54 1.48 -9.05
C ASN A 31 -5.57 1.44 -7.87
N ALA A 32 -5.87 0.68 -6.83
CA ALA A 32 -5.06 0.69 -5.62
C ALA A 32 -5.28 -0.54 -4.76
N VAL A 33 -4.27 -0.88 -4.00
CA VAL A 33 -4.42 -1.81 -2.87
C VAL A 33 -4.36 -0.96 -1.61
N ARG A 34 -5.44 -0.93 -0.85
CA ARG A 34 -5.55 -0.10 0.35
C ARG A 34 -5.30 -0.90 1.60
N LEU A 35 -4.58 -0.29 2.54
CA LEU A 35 -4.40 -0.82 3.88
C LEU A 35 -5.00 0.17 4.85
N ILE A 36 -6.00 -0.27 5.62
CA ILE A 36 -6.70 0.58 6.57
C ILE A 36 -6.43 0.03 7.96
N GLU A 37 -5.79 0.83 8.80
CA GLU A 37 -5.48 0.44 10.16
C GLU A 37 -6.76 0.42 11.00
N LYS A 38 -6.99 -0.68 11.70
CA LYS A 38 -8.26 -0.92 12.39
C LYS A 38 -8.52 0.06 13.52
N ASP A 39 -7.48 0.44 14.24
CA ASP A 39 -7.64 1.27 15.43
C ASP A 39 -7.55 2.77 15.15
N LEU A 40 -6.73 3.17 14.19
CA LEU A 40 -6.44 4.56 13.93
C LEU A 40 -7.07 5.11 12.65
N TYR A 41 -7.61 4.25 11.82
CA TYR A 41 -8.23 4.63 10.54
C TYR A 41 -7.30 5.47 9.66
N ILE A 42 -6.01 5.17 9.69
CA ILE A 42 -5.06 5.83 8.80
C ILE A 42 -4.93 4.97 7.55
N PRO A 43 -5.51 5.38 6.43
CA PRO A 43 -5.45 4.55 5.24
C PRO A 43 -4.16 4.77 4.47
N PHE A 44 -3.58 3.67 4.04
CA PHE A 44 -2.52 3.68 3.05
C PHE A 44 -3.08 3.12 1.75
N ALA A 45 -2.58 3.63 0.64
CA ALA A 45 -2.91 3.10 -0.68
C ALA A 45 -1.64 2.89 -1.46
N ILE A 46 -1.50 1.72 -2.07
CA ILE A 46 -0.39 1.42 -2.97
C ILE A 46 -0.94 1.45 -4.39
N MET A 47 -0.37 2.31 -5.21
CA MET A 47 -0.80 2.51 -6.59
C MET A 47 0.38 2.36 -7.54
N LEU A 48 0.08 2.01 -8.78
CA LEU A 48 1.11 1.98 -9.81
C LEU A 48 1.41 3.41 -10.25
N SER A 49 2.69 3.75 -10.32
CA SER A 49 3.10 5.05 -10.82
C SER A 49 4.02 4.87 -12.03
N LYS A 50 4.35 5.98 -12.66
CA LYS A 50 5.20 5.98 -13.85
C LYS A 50 6.58 5.37 -13.59
N ASN A 51 7.11 5.55 -12.38
CA ASN A 51 8.46 5.12 -12.04
C ASN A 51 8.52 4.06 -10.95
N GLY A 52 7.40 3.37 -10.70
CA GLY A 52 7.36 2.33 -9.68
C GLY A 52 6.03 2.27 -8.96
N PHE A 53 6.08 2.22 -7.64
CA PHE A 53 4.90 2.08 -6.80
C PHE A 53 4.76 3.29 -5.89
N LEU A 54 3.60 3.94 -5.96
CA LEU A 54 3.30 5.11 -5.15
C LEU A 54 2.57 4.67 -3.88
N VAL A 55 3.09 5.06 -2.73
CA VAL A 55 2.39 4.86 -1.46
C VAL A 55 1.82 6.20 -1.03
N ALA A 56 0.50 6.26 -0.92
CA ALA A 56 -0.21 7.42 -0.42
C ALA A 56 -0.67 7.14 1.00
N ASN A 57 -0.41 8.09 1.90
CA ASN A 57 -0.88 8.05 3.27
C ASN A 57 -1.87 9.19 3.46
N PHE A 58 -3.12 8.84 3.74
CA PHE A 58 -4.20 9.81 3.93
C PHE A 58 -4.36 10.11 5.41
N HIS A 59 -4.25 11.38 5.78
CA HIS A 59 -4.42 11.80 7.16
C HIS A 59 -5.17 13.12 7.22
N GLU A 60 -5.55 13.54 8.41
CA GLU A 60 -6.42 14.70 8.59
C GLU A 60 -5.89 15.98 7.98
N THR A 61 -4.58 16.15 7.98
CA THR A 61 -3.96 17.36 7.47
C THR A 61 -3.64 17.31 5.97
N GLY A 62 -3.95 16.18 5.31
CA GLY A 62 -3.70 16.06 3.89
C GLY A 62 -3.24 14.67 3.47
N ILE A 63 -2.51 14.62 2.38
CA ILE A 63 -2.00 13.38 1.79
C ILE A 63 -0.49 13.48 1.67
N THR A 64 0.20 12.47 2.17
CA THR A 64 1.65 12.32 1.97
C THR A 64 1.88 11.20 0.97
N GLU A 65 2.70 11.45 -0.05
CA GLU A 65 2.97 10.47 -1.09
C GLU A 65 4.47 10.22 -1.21
N LYS A 66 4.82 8.97 -1.48
CA LYS A 66 6.20 8.59 -1.74
C LYS A 66 6.24 7.47 -2.77
N THR A 67 7.22 7.53 -3.68
CA THR A 67 7.36 6.54 -4.75
C THR A 67 8.53 5.61 -4.45
N PHE A 68 8.32 4.32 -4.70
CA PHE A 68 9.33 3.27 -4.50
C PHE A 68 9.49 2.47 -5.79
N LYS A 69 10.68 1.95 -6.00
CA LYS A 69 10.97 1.16 -7.21
C LYS A 69 10.48 -0.29 -7.09
N THR A 70 10.36 -0.79 -5.87
CA THR A 70 9.97 -2.18 -5.62
C THR A 70 8.78 -2.25 -4.69
N ILE A 71 8.02 -3.34 -4.82
CA ILE A 71 6.90 -3.63 -3.93
C ILE A 71 7.39 -3.81 -2.49
N LYS A 72 8.52 -4.49 -2.32
CA LYS A 72 9.08 -4.71 -0.98
C LYS A 72 9.34 -3.39 -0.26
N ASP A 73 9.99 -2.45 -0.94
CA ASP A 73 10.30 -1.15 -0.35
C ASP A 73 9.04 -0.36 -0.01
N ALA A 74 8.04 -0.42 -0.89
CA ALA A 74 6.76 0.26 -0.66
C ALA A 74 6.04 -0.30 0.56
N VAL A 75 5.98 -1.62 0.69
CA VAL A 75 5.32 -2.28 1.82
C VAL A 75 6.11 -2.06 3.11
N ASP A 76 7.44 -2.19 3.05
CA ASP A 76 8.28 -1.95 4.22
C ASP A 76 8.09 -0.54 4.77
N PHE A 77 7.91 0.45 3.89
CA PHE A 77 7.66 1.82 4.31
C PHE A 77 6.39 1.95 5.15
N ILE A 78 5.35 1.21 4.79
CA ILE A 78 4.06 1.26 5.51
C ILE A 78 4.22 0.71 6.93
N PHE A 79 5.03 -0.34 7.08
CA PHE A 79 5.16 -1.04 8.36
C PHE A 79 6.32 -0.54 9.23
N ASP A 80 7.12 0.36 8.73
CA ASP A 80 8.19 0.97 9.53
C ASP A 80 7.64 2.12 10.44
#